data_156b4659ee3dc47f635b7e015379eed3
#
_entry.id   156b4659ee3dc47f635b7e015379eed3
#
_cell.length_a   1.000
_cell.length_b   1.000
_cell.length_c   1.000
_cell.angle_alpha   90.00
_cell.angle_beta   90.00
_cell.angle_gamma   90.00
#
_symmetry.space_group_name_H-M   'P 1'
#
loop_
_entity.id
_entity.type
_entity.pdbx_description
1 polymer ?
#
loop_
_entity_poly.entity_id
_entity_poly.type
_entity_poly.pdbx_seq_one_letter_code
_entity_poly.pdbx_strand_id
1 'polypeptide(L)'
;MNKSILIINANMAAAQTIKHNLTSPNTEIVCVSSMHDALQTFINTEFCLIILDAGISAEDDHKLLKAMRKARTTPILILSSQSCHVERLKVFQAGAHAYIGEPYSLEECLAQAQSLMELYCALKPQREICYTLAFGKDLVIDPQTRQVLLNGRNLQFTRKEFDLLFCLASNPGQVFSREQLYEQVWDEHA
;
A
#
# COMPACT_ATOMS: atom_id res chain seq x y z
N MET A 1 -6.68 9.00 0.75
CA MET A 1 -5.76 7.90 1.11
C MET A 1 -4.35 8.46 1.12
N ASN A 2 -3.68 8.49 2.27
CA ASN A 2 -2.27 8.86 2.29
C ASN A 2 -1.48 7.74 1.61
N LYS A 3 -0.78 8.07 0.53
CA LYS A 3 0.13 7.16 -0.17
C LYS A 3 1.50 7.32 0.47
N SER A 4 2.11 6.23 0.94
CA SER A 4 3.47 6.28 1.48
C SER A 4 4.41 5.57 0.51
N ILE A 5 5.53 6.22 0.19
CA ILE A 5 6.57 5.72 -0.73
C ILE A 5 7.89 5.63 0.04
N LEU A 6 8.60 4.51 -0.11
CA LEU A 6 9.94 4.33 0.42
C LEU A 6 10.96 4.45 -0.71
N ILE A 7 11.92 5.36 -0.58
CA ILE A 7 13.06 5.50 -1.50
C ILE A 7 14.32 5.07 -0.77
N ILE A 8 14.99 4.06 -1.30
CA ILE A 8 16.24 3.52 -0.77
C ILE A 8 17.34 3.84 -1.78
N ASN A 9 18.18 4.81 -1.46
CA ASN A 9 19.24 5.27 -2.37
C ASN A 9 20.43 5.80 -1.57
N ALA A 10 21.64 5.30 -1.87
CA ALA A 10 22.87 5.78 -1.24
C ALA A 10 23.16 7.24 -1.60
N ASN A 11 22.74 7.69 -2.79
CA ASN A 11 22.84 9.09 -3.21
C ASN A 11 21.59 9.86 -2.79
N MET A 12 21.65 10.51 -1.63
CA MET A 12 20.54 11.28 -1.09
C MET A 12 20.12 12.46 -1.99
N ALA A 13 21.00 13.00 -2.82
CA ALA A 13 20.63 14.08 -3.76
C ALA A 13 19.70 13.53 -4.86
N ALA A 14 20.00 12.36 -5.41
CA ALA A 14 19.13 11.68 -6.36
C ALA A 14 17.77 11.30 -5.73
N ALA A 15 17.79 10.76 -4.50
CA ALA A 15 16.58 10.46 -3.74
C ALA A 15 15.69 11.69 -3.55
N GLN A 16 16.27 12.85 -3.20
CA GLN A 16 15.54 14.09 -3.01
C GLN A 16 14.94 14.63 -4.32
N THR A 17 15.63 14.45 -5.44
CA THR A 17 15.11 14.82 -6.77
C THR A 17 13.87 14.00 -7.12
N ILE A 18 13.91 12.69 -6.93
CA ILE A 18 12.76 11.78 -7.15
C ILE A 18 11.63 12.16 -6.17
N LYS A 19 11.95 12.36 -4.89
CA LYS A 19 11.00 12.77 -3.87
C LYS A 19 10.27 14.06 -4.26
N HIS A 20 11.00 15.10 -4.66
CA HIS A 20 10.41 16.39 -5.03
C HIS A 20 9.37 16.27 -6.14
N ASN A 21 9.63 15.43 -7.14
CA ASN A 21 8.76 15.23 -8.29
C ASN A 21 7.60 14.28 -8.03
N LEU A 22 7.69 13.39 -7.04
CA LEU A 22 6.60 12.48 -6.64
C LEU A 22 5.73 13.07 -5.51
N THR A 23 6.14 14.19 -4.92
CA THR A 23 5.39 14.80 -3.82
C THR A 23 4.04 15.32 -4.30
N SER A 24 2.99 14.90 -3.61
CA SER A 24 1.62 15.40 -3.78
C SER A 24 0.96 15.58 -2.40
N PRO A 25 -0.15 16.34 -2.30
CA PRO A 25 -0.78 16.63 -1.00
C PRO A 25 -1.12 15.42 -0.14
N ASN A 26 -1.30 14.25 -0.78
CA ASN A 26 -1.66 12.99 -0.10
C ASN A 26 -0.55 11.94 -0.20
N THR A 27 0.71 12.35 -0.43
CA THR A 27 1.84 11.42 -0.58
C THR A 27 2.92 11.73 0.45
N GLU A 28 3.19 10.77 1.31
CA GLU A 28 4.30 10.78 2.25
C GLU A 28 5.48 10.02 1.65
N ILE A 29 6.68 10.62 1.61
CA ILE A 29 7.86 10.00 1.01
C ILE A 29 8.98 9.95 2.02
N VAL A 30 9.40 8.73 2.36
CA VAL A 30 10.52 8.46 3.24
C VAL A 30 11.73 8.07 2.40
N CYS A 31 12.85 8.76 2.61
CA CYS A 31 14.14 8.45 1.97
C CYS A 31 15.10 7.88 3.00
N VAL A 32 15.74 6.77 2.67
CA VAL A 32 16.75 6.12 3.50
C VAL A 32 17.96 5.77 2.65
N SER A 33 19.16 5.78 3.26
CA SER A 33 20.41 5.52 2.57
C SER A 33 21.06 4.18 2.94
N SER A 34 20.49 3.47 3.92
CA SER A 34 21.02 2.19 4.37
C SER A 34 19.98 1.07 4.31
N MET A 35 20.45 -0.15 4.12
CA MET A 35 19.66 -1.37 4.12
C MET A 35 18.96 -1.61 5.47
N HIS A 36 19.66 -1.30 6.56
CA HIS A 36 19.14 -1.47 7.91
C HIS A 36 17.94 -0.55 8.17
N ASP A 37 18.08 0.75 7.85
CA ASP A 37 17.01 1.73 8.01
C ASP A 37 15.83 1.41 7.09
N ALA A 38 16.11 0.90 5.88
CA ALA A 38 15.09 0.46 4.95
C ALA A 38 14.21 -0.66 5.53
N LEU A 39 14.82 -1.67 6.14
CA LEU A 39 14.09 -2.77 6.78
C LEU A 39 13.29 -2.30 8.00
N GLN A 40 13.89 -1.50 8.87
CA GLN A 40 13.19 -0.96 10.04
C GLN A 40 11.98 -0.11 9.64
N THR A 41 12.16 0.76 8.66
CA THR A 41 11.10 1.63 8.16
C THR A 41 9.99 0.82 7.48
N PHE A 42 10.37 -0.20 6.68
CA PHE A 42 9.44 -1.07 5.98
C PHE A 42 8.58 -1.91 6.94
N ILE A 43 9.13 -2.38 8.06
CA ILE A 43 8.38 -3.15 9.06
C ILE A 43 7.33 -2.27 9.76
N ASN A 44 7.69 -1.04 10.09
CA ASN A 44 6.87 -0.13 10.89
C ASN A 44 5.84 0.67 10.07
N THR A 45 6.01 0.78 8.75
CA THR A 45 5.16 1.60 7.88
C THR A 45 4.67 0.79 6.68
N GLU A 46 3.42 1.00 6.28
CA GLU A 46 2.89 0.45 5.03
C GLU A 46 3.19 1.39 3.86
N PHE A 47 3.82 0.85 2.83
CA PHE A 47 4.16 1.57 1.61
C PHE A 47 3.33 1.08 0.41
N CYS A 48 2.98 1.99 -0.48
CA CYS A 48 2.34 1.68 -1.76
C CYS A 48 3.34 1.47 -2.91
N LEU A 49 4.59 1.90 -2.71
CA LEU A 49 5.70 1.71 -3.64
C LEU A 49 7.03 1.74 -2.88
N ILE A 50 7.97 0.93 -3.33
CA ILE A 50 9.38 0.99 -2.93
C ILE A 50 10.21 1.28 -4.17
N ILE A 51 11.07 2.28 -4.11
CA ILE A 51 12.09 2.58 -5.14
C ILE A 51 13.44 2.24 -4.54
N LEU A 52 14.13 1.27 -5.12
CA LEU A 52 15.44 0.81 -4.65
C LEU A 52 16.50 1.07 -5.73
N ASP A 53 17.50 1.84 -5.39
CA ASP A 53 18.71 1.98 -6.20
C ASP A 53 19.64 0.79 -5.93
N ALA A 54 19.87 -0.04 -6.95
CA ALA A 54 20.73 -1.21 -6.90
C ALA A 54 22.20 -0.80 -7.07
N GLY A 55 22.72 -0.04 -6.13
CA GLY A 55 24.10 0.42 -6.09
C GLY A 55 24.76 0.20 -4.73
N ILE A 56 24.01 -0.25 -3.75
CA ILE A 56 24.46 -0.33 -2.36
C ILE A 56 25.29 -1.60 -2.14
N SER A 57 24.83 -2.75 -2.62
CA SER A 57 25.57 -4.03 -2.66
C SER A 57 24.71 -5.09 -3.39
N ALA A 58 25.14 -5.56 -4.56
CA ALA A 58 24.35 -6.45 -5.41
C ALA A 58 23.86 -7.75 -4.73
N GLU A 59 24.64 -8.33 -3.80
CA GLU A 59 24.23 -9.52 -3.06
C GLU A 59 23.22 -9.23 -1.95
N ASP A 60 23.37 -8.11 -1.27
CA ASP A 60 22.51 -7.72 -0.18
C ASP A 60 21.19 -7.13 -0.70
N ASP A 61 21.19 -6.46 -1.86
CA ASP A 61 20.00 -5.99 -2.55
C ASP A 61 19.04 -7.15 -2.89
N HIS A 62 19.55 -8.27 -3.37
CA HIS A 62 18.74 -9.47 -3.65
C HIS A 62 18.16 -10.11 -2.38
N LYS A 63 18.88 -10.10 -1.28
CA LYS A 63 18.39 -10.60 0.02
C LYS A 63 17.28 -9.70 0.55
N LEU A 64 17.49 -8.39 0.47
CA LEU A 64 16.50 -7.39 0.87
C LEU A 64 15.21 -7.53 0.06
N LEU A 65 15.31 -7.60 -1.27
CA LEU A 65 14.18 -7.82 -2.17
C LEU A 65 13.37 -9.05 -1.77
N LYS A 66 14.03 -10.18 -1.59
CA LYS A 66 13.38 -11.44 -1.17
C LYS A 66 12.70 -11.32 0.19
N ALA A 67 13.34 -10.64 1.15
CA ALA A 67 12.78 -10.42 2.48
C ALA A 67 11.53 -9.54 2.42
N MET A 68 11.59 -8.42 1.71
CA MET A 68 10.45 -7.52 1.53
C MET A 68 9.28 -8.20 0.81
N ARG A 69 9.56 -9.01 -0.23
CA ARG A 69 8.53 -9.77 -0.97
C ARG A 69 7.86 -10.85 -0.16
N LYS A 70 8.58 -11.53 0.74
CA LYS A 70 8.00 -12.50 1.67
C LYS A 70 7.08 -11.84 2.70
N ALA A 71 7.40 -10.62 3.10
CA ALA A 71 6.65 -9.91 4.12
C ALA A 71 5.40 -9.22 3.58
N ARG A 72 5.47 -8.62 2.37
CA ARG A 72 4.38 -7.83 1.79
C ARG A 72 4.36 -7.88 0.27
N THR A 73 3.18 -7.60 -0.31
CA THR A 73 2.95 -7.54 -1.77
C THR A 73 3.26 -6.17 -2.39
N THR A 74 3.85 -5.25 -1.63
CA THR A 74 4.19 -3.89 -2.10
C THR A 74 5.03 -3.93 -3.38
N PRO A 75 4.70 -3.16 -4.43
CA PRO A 75 5.49 -3.11 -5.65
C PRO A 75 6.86 -2.50 -5.40
N ILE A 76 7.86 -3.04 -6.12
CA ILE A 76 9.27 -2.62 -6.01
C ILE A 76 9.76 -2.25 -7.40
N LEU A 77 10.20 -1.00 -7.56
CA LEU A 77 10.88 -0.45 -8.72
C LEU A 77 12.39 -0.41 -8.42
N ILE A 78 13.18 -1.03 -9.29
CA ILE A 78 14.64 -1.00 -9.19
C ILE A 78 15.20 0.03 -10.17
N LEU A 79 16.08 0.88 -9.66
CA LEU A 79 16.95 1.73 -10.46
C LEU A 79 18.36 1.13 -10.42
N SER A 80 19.05 1.05 -11.53
CA SER A 80 20.40 0.46 -11.57
C SER A 80 21.28 1.14 -12.60
N SER A 81 22.51 1.42 -12.22
CA SER A 81 23.56 1.86 -13.13
C SER A 81 24.10 0.73 -14.03
N GLN A 82 23.74 -0.52 -13.73
CA GLN A 82 24.17 -1.67 -14.52
C GLN A 82 23.05 -2.10 -15.47
N SER A 83 23.28 -2.06 -16.77
CA SER A 83 22.33 -2.51 -17.81
C SER A 83 22.55 -3.97 -18.24
N CYS A 84 23.20 -4.80 -17.39
CA CYS A 84 23.46 -6.20 -17.70
C CYS A 84 22.17 -7.04 -17.68
N HIS A 85 21.89 -7.75 -18.79
CA HIS A 85 20.71 -8.61 -18.92
C HIS A 85 20.61 -9.69 -17.85
N VAL A 86 21.76 -10.28 -17.44
CA VAL A 86 21.80 -11.32 -16.40
C VAL A 86 21.39 -10.76 -15.04
N GLU A 87 21.84 -9.56 -14.70
CA GLU A 87 21.50 -8.90 -13.45
C GLU A 87 20.00 -8.55 -13.41
N ARG A 88 19.48 -8.02 -14.50
CA ARG A 88 18.06 -7.73 -14.67
C ARG A 88 17.17 -8.96 -14.44
N LEU A 89 17.55 -10.13 -14.95
CA LEU A 89 16.82 -11.38 -14.73
C LEU A 89 16.85 -11.79 -13.24
N LYS A 90 18.00 -11.70 -12.58
CA LYS A 90 18.12 -12.01 -11.15
C LYS A 90 17.26 -11.11 -10.28
N VAL A 91 17.20 -9.82 -10.58
CA VAL A 91 16.38 -8.83 -9.89
C VAL A 91 14.89 -9.17 -10.00
N PHE A 92 14.40 -9.52 -11.20
CA PHE A 92 13.02 -9.98 -11.39
C PHE A 92 12.72 -11.30 -10.66
N GLN A 93 13.66 -12.26 -10.70
CA GLN A 93 13.54 -13.52 -9.95
C GLN A 93 13.55 -13.29 -8.42
N ALA A 94 14.21 -12.23 -7.96
CA ALA A 94 14.18 -11.84 -6.55
C ALA A 94 12.87 -11.16 -6.14
N GLY A 95 12.03 -10.75 -7.11
CA GLY A 95 10.69 -10.22 -6.88
C GLY A 95 10.48 -8.74 -7.16
N ALA A 96 11.37 -8.10 -7.93
CA ALA A 96 11.11 -6.77 -8.44
C ALA A 96 9.93 -6.77 -9.44
N HIS A 97 9.20 -5.66 -9.52
CA HIS A 97 8.07 -5.49 -10.42
C HIS A 97 8.45 -4.68 -11.67
N ALA A 98 9.40 -3.77 -11.51
CA ALA A 98 9.97 -3.01 -12.63
C ALA A 98 11.46 -2.78 -12.40
N TYR A 99 12.16 -2.55 -13.49
CA TYR A 99 13.61 -2.30 -13.52
C TYR A 99 13.90 -1.23 -14.56
N ILE A 100 14.62 -0.21 -14.16
CA ILE A 100 15.11 0.86 -15.03
C ILE A 100 16.64 0.89 -14.94
N GLY A 101 17.30 0.70 -16.07
CA GLY A 101 18.76 0.75 -16.16
C GLY A 101 19.24 2.09 -16.72
N GLU A 102 20.38 2.57 -16.26
CA GLU A 102 21.01 3.77 -16.83
C GLU A 102 21.45 3.55 -18.30
N PRO A 103 21.39 4.61 -19.16
CA PRO A 103 20.87 5.94 -18.84
C PRO A 103 19.35 5.99 -18.86
N TYR A 104 18.71 6.49 -17.83
CA TYR A 104 17.28 6.70 -17.75
C TYR A 104 16.93 8.18 -17.52
N SER A 105 15.76 8.60 -18.00
CA SER A 105 15.24 9.92 -17.70
C SER A 105 14.48 9.92 -16.37
N LEU A 106 14.47 11.06 -15.69
CA LEU A 106 13.63 11.24 -14.51
C LEU A 106 12.15 11.00 -14.84
N GLU A 107 11.70 11.43 -16.02
CA GLU A 107 10.33 11.25 -16.52
C GLU A 107 9.95 9.77 -16.63
N GLU A 108 10.87 8.93 -17.11
CA GLU A 108 10.66 7.48 -17.19
C GLU A 108 10.50 6.87 -15.79
N CYS A 109 11.36 7.25 -14.86
CA CYS A 109 11.29 6.82 -13.46
C CYS A 109 9.93 7.21 -12.83
N LEU A 110 9.50 8.46 -13.03
CA LEU A 110 8.24 8.96 -12.49
C LEU A 110 7.02 8.25 -13.11
N ALA A 111 7.03 8.03 -14.43
CA ALA A 111 5.94 7.33 -15.13
C ALA A 111 5.80 5.89 -14.65
N GLN A 112 6.91 5.16 -14.51
CA GLN A 112 6.93 3.79 -13.98
C GLN A 112 6.44 3.75 -12.53
N ALA A 113 6.92 4.67 -11.68
CA ALA A 113 6.51 4.77 -10.30
C ALA A 113 5.01 5.03 -10.15
N GLN A 114 4.46 5.95 -10.94
CA GLN A 114 3.02 6.25 -10.95
C GLN A 114 2.19 5.04 -11.39
N SER A 115 2.57 4.38 -12.48
CA SER A 115 1.89 3.19 -12.99
C SER A 115 1.84 2.06 -11.95
N LEU A 116 2.95 1.80 -11.27
CA LEU A 116 3.02 0.78 -10.21
C LEU A 116 2.16 1.14 -9.00
N MET A 117 2.14 2.42 -8.59
CA MET A 117 1.30 2.88 -7.49
C MET A 117 -0.20 2.76 -7.82
N GLU A 118 -0.59 3.14 -9.03
CA GLU A 118 -1.98 3.03 -9.49
C GLU A 118 -2.43 1.58 -9.52
N LEU A 119 -1.63 0.70 -10.11
CA LEU A 119 -1.90 -0.73 -10.15
C LEU A 119 -2.03 -1.32 -8.75
N TYR A 120 -1.11 -0.99 -7.84
CA TYR A 120 -1.15 -1.47 -6.46
C TYR A 120 -2.37 -0.98 -5.71
N CYS A 121 -2.73 0.29 -5.87
CA CYS A 121 -3.93 0.85 -5.25
C CYS A 121 -5.22 0.24 -5.81
N ALA A 122 -5.23 -0.12 -7.10
CA ALA A 122 -6.37 -0.77 -7.74
C ALA A 122 -6.50 -2.25 -7.36
N LEU A 123 -5.36 -2.94 -7.19
CA LEU A 123 -5.31 -4.37 -6.85
C LEU A 123 -5.28 -4.65 -5.35
N LYS A 124 -4.90 -3.66 -4.53
CA LYS A 124 -5.12 -3.82 -3.09
C LYS A 124 -6.61 -4.14 -2.96
N PRO A 125 -6.98 -5.37 -2.51
CA PRO A 125 -8.33 -5.53 -2.05
C PRO A 125 -8.50 -4.33 -1.13
N GLN A 126 -9.54 -3.55 -1.34
CA GLN A 126 -9.88 -2.55 -0.35
C GLN A 126 -9.94 -3.36 0.95
N ARG A 127 -8.81 -3.44 1.67
CA ARG A 127 -8.91 -3.59 3.11
C ARG A 127 -9.89 -2.49 3.39
N GLU A 128 -11.08 -2.92 3.70
CA GLU A 128 -12.13 -2.02 4.07
C GLU A 128 -11.43 -0.90 4.79
N ILE A 129 -11.34 0.24 4.08
CA ILE A 129 -10.85 1.42 4.74
C ILE A 129 -11.90 1.51 5.80
N CYS A 130 -11.47 1.20 7.04
CA CYS A 130 -12.35 1.31 8.19
C CYS A 130 -12.67 2.79 8.32
N TYR A 131 -13.46 3.28 7.35
CA TYR A 131 -14.11 4.55 7.49
C TYR A 131 -15.07 4.36 8.66
N THR A 132 -14.81 5.09 9.69
CA THR A 132 -15.88 5.45 10.59
C THR A 132 -16.96 6.03 9.70
N LEU A 133 -18.01 5.26 9.43
CA LEU A 133 -19.11 5.73 8.61
C LEU A 133 -19.88 6.74 9.44
N ALA A 134 -19.89 7.99 9.01
CA ALA A 134 -20.60 9.06 9.68
C ALA A 134 -21.82 9.45 8.82
N PHE A 135 -22.99 9.27 9.35
CA PHE A 135 -24.26 9.69 8.75
C PHE A 135 -24.80 10.91 9.48
N GLY A 136 -24.65 12.08 8.85
CA GLY A 136 -24.98 13.35 9.50
C GLY A 136 -24.04 13.65 10.68
N LYS A 137 -24.60 14.20 11.75
CA LYS A 137 -23.86 14.48 13.00
C LYS A 137 -24.10 13.42 14.08
N ASP A 138 -25.01 12.51 13.82
CA ASP A 138 -25.66 11.72 14.86
C ASP A 138 -25.20 10.25 14.89
N LEU A 139 -24.99 9.62 13.74
CA LEU A 139 -24.62 8.20 13.65
C LEU A 139 -23.19 8.04 13.17
N VAL A 140 -22.38 7.35 13.98
CA VAL A 140 -20.98 7.02 13.69
C VAL A 140 -20.80 5.52 13.88
N ILE A 141 -20.31 4.81 12.84
CA ILE A 141 -20.06 3.38 12.87
C ILE A 141 -18.55 3.17 12.68
N ASP A 142 -17.88 2.61 13.67
CA ASP A 142 -16.47 2.28 13.64
C ASP A 142 -16.28 0.76 13.45
N PRO A 143 -15.88 0.30 12.26
CA PRO A 143 -15.71 -1.11 11.99
C PRO A 143 -14.46 -1.72 12.65
N GLN A 144 -13.46 -0.92 13.03
CA GLN A 144 -12.27 -1.43 13.72
C GLN A 144 -12.58 -1.86 15.15
N THR A 145 -13.27 -0.97 15.88
CA THR A 145 -13.67 -1.24 17.25
C THR A 145 -15.02 -1.94 17.34
N ARG A 146 -15.72 -2.10 16.19
CA ARG A 146 -17.10 -2.62 16.09
C ARG A 146 -18.07 -1.83 17.00
N GLN A 147 -17.87 -0.53 17.10
CA GLN A 147 -18.67 0.37 17.89
C GLN A 147 -19.61 1.20 17.02
N VAL A 148 -20.79 1.43 17.54
CA VAL A 148 -21.81 2.31 16.92
C VAL A 148 -22.15 3.41 17.91
N LEU A 149 -21.91 4.65 17.52
CA LEU A 149 -22.28 5.82 18.31
C LEU A 149 -23.50 6.49 17.68
N LEU A 150 -24.55 6.68 18.45
CA LEU A 150 -25.71 7.49 18.07
C LEU A 150 -25.83 8.67 19.04
N ASN A 151 -25.72 9.88 18.52
CA ASN A 151 -25.70 11.12 19.32
C ASN A 151 -24.63 11.07 20.44
N GLY A 152 -23.45 10.51 20.15
CA GLY A 152 -22.36 10.36 21.11
C GLY A 152 -22.54 9.25 22.16
N ARG A 153 -23.64 8.48 22.10
CA ARG A 153 -23.87 7.32 22.99
C ARG A 153 -23.50 6.03 22.27
N ASN A 154 -22.71 5.20 22.91
CA ASN A 154 -22.33 3.89 22.37
C ASN A 154 -23.54 2.92 22.48
N LEU A 155 -23.94 2.38 21.34
CA LEU A 155 -24.99 1.36 21.24
C LEU A 155 -24.35 -0.03 21.27
N GLN A 156 -24.93 -0.93 22.06
CA GLN A 156 -24.48 -2.30 22.16
C GLN A 156 -25.16 -3.13 21.06
N PHE A 157 -24.34 -3.65 20.13
CA PHE A 157 -24.78 -4.56 19.08
C PHE A 157 -24.14 -5.93 19.27
N THR A 158 -24.85 -6.99 18.95
CA THR A 158 -24.27 -8.31 18.74
C THR A 158 -23.42 -8.31 17.47
N ARG A 159 -22.56 -9.32 17.28
CA ARG A 159 -21.71 -9.44 16.08
C ARG A 159 -22.53 -9.33 14.80
N LYS A 160 -23.59 -10.11 14.68
CA LYS A 160 -24.43 -10.17 13.45
C LYS A 160 -25.26 -8.91 13.22
N GLU A 161 -25.73 -8.28 14.26
CA GLU A 161 -26.42 -6.98 14.17
C GLU A 161 -25.48 -5.88 13.69
N PHE A 162 -24.23 -5.86 14.20
CA PHE A 162 -23.22 -4.94 13.71
C PHE A 162 -22.89 -5.19 12.23
N ASP A 163 -22.65 -6.46 11.83
CA ASP A 163 -22.32 -6.82 10.45
C ASP A 163 -23.44 -6.45 9.48
N LEU A 164 -24.68 -6.66 9.87
CA LEU A 164 -25.86 -6.25 9.09
C LEU A 164 -25.94 -4.72 8.95
N LEU A 165 -25.81 -3.98 10.05
CA LEU A 165 -25.81 -2.52 10.03
C LEU A 165 -24.68 -1.97 9.16
N PHE A 166 -23.47 -2.53 9.30
CA PHE A 166 -22.31 -2.13 8.52
C PHE A 166 -22.47 -2.43 7.03
N CYS A 167 -23.01 -3.60 6.67
CA CYS A 167 -23.32 -3.97 5.28
C CYS A 167 -24.28 -2.96 4.63
N LEU A 168 -25.36 -2.61 5.30
CA LEU A 168 -26.34 -1.64 4.79
C LEU A 168 -25.78 -0.22 4.71
N ALA A 169 -25.03 0.19 5.73
CA ALA A 169 -24.43 1.52 5.82
C ALA A 169 -23.30 1.73 4.80
N SER A 170 -22.59 0.68 4.44
CA SER A 170 -21.52 0.74 3.43
C SER A 170 -22.04 0.83 2.00
N ASN A 171 -23.34 0.55 1.77
CA ASN A 171 -23.95 0.54 0.45
C ASN A 171 -25.20 1.44 0.38
N PRO A 172 -25.05 2.77 0.55
CA PRO A 172 -26.18 3.67 0.57
C PRO A 172 -26.89 3.69 -0.81
N GLY A 173 -28.22 3.54 -0.77
CA GLY A 173 -29.04 3.51 -1.98
C GLY A 173 -29.15 2.15 -2.68
N GLN A 174 -28.44 1.14 -2.22
CA GLN A 174 -28.58 -0.23 -2.72
C GLN A 174 -29.71 -0.96 -1.96
N VAL A 175 -30.55 -1.65 -2.71
CA VAL A 175 -31.59 -2.53 -2.14
C VAL A 175 -31.08 -3.97 -2.18
N PHE A 176 -31.06 -4.63 -1.04
CA PHE A 176 -30.65 -6.02 -0.89
C PHE A 176 -31.87 -6.93 -0.74
N SER A 177 -31.86 -8.10 -1.39
CA SER A 177 -32.78 -9.16 -1.07
C SER A 177 -32.44 -9.81 0.28
N ARG A 178 -33.38 -10.55 0.86
CA ARG A 178 -33.13 -11.28 2.11
C ARG A 178 -32.02 -12.32 1.95
N GLU A 179 -31.98 -12.99 0.81
CA GLU A 179 -30.96 -14.00 0.47
C GLU A 179 -29.57 -13.36 0.38
N GLN A 180 -29.46 -12.22 -0.29
CA GLN A 180 -28.21 -11.48 -0.41
C GLN A 180 -27.67 -11.00 0.94
N LEU A 181 -28.56 -10.50 1.82
CA LEU A 181 -28.15 -10.13 3.18
C LEU A 181 -27.69 -11.33 4.00
N TYR A 182 -28.37 -12.48 3.80
CA TYR A 182 -28.04 -13.69 4.50
C TYR A 182 -26.66 -14.20 4.10
N GLU A 183 -26.35 -14.25 2.80
CA GLU A 183 -25.03 -14.62 2.27
C GLU A 183 -23.92 -13.70 2.77
N GLN A 184 -24.15 -12.38 2.80
CA GLN A 184 -23.12 -11.42 3.21
C GLN A 184 -22.86 -11.36 4.72
N VAL A 185 -23.85 -11.66 5.54
CA VAL A 185 -23.76 -11.49 7.00
C VAL A 185 -23.66 -12.82 7.74
N TRP A 186 -24.20 -13.92 7.20
CA TRP A 186 -24.27 -15.23 7.88
C TRP A 186 -23.44 -16.33 7.20
N ASP A 187 -23.05 -16.17 5.93
CA ASP A 187 -22.18 -17.15 5.26
C ASP A 187 -20.74 -16.97 5.76
N GLU A 188 -20.46 -17.52 6.93
CA GLU A 188 -19.11 -17.84 7.32
C GLU A 188 -18.76 -19.15 6.61
N HIS A 189 -17.78 -19.11 5.69
CA HIS A 189 -17.17 -20.31 5.17
C HIS A 189 -16.78 -21.23 6.32
N ALA A 190 -17.43 -22.38 6.40
CA ALA A 190 -17.06 -23.49 7.28
C ALA A 190 -15.70 -24.06 6.86
#